data_99b2fc9e9cd126845c21f0947b46a136
#
_entry.id   99b2fc9e9cd126845c21f0947b46a136
#
_cell.length_a   1.000
_cell.length_b   1.000
_cell.length_c   1.000
_cell.angle_alpha   90.00
_cell.angle_beta   90.00
_cell.angle_gamma   90.00
#
_symmetry.space_group_name_H-M   'P 1'
#
loop_
_entity.id
_entity.type
_entity.pdbx_description
1 polymer ?
#
loop_
_entity_poly.entity_id
_entity_poly.type
_entity_poly.pdbx_seq_one_letter_code
_entity_poly.pdbx_strand_id
1 'polypeptide(L)'
;MSFLPYESRYKAGVILAIYLQKNYSMEVNNSNSIVCAIPNGGVLVAEGFCNTLDINYLLVIVRKIKIPYNPEAGFGSIATDGTILLNKQLLSSIKLNSDAVEKSIETTKAEIRDRMNFYNASRNQDNLYKINIPGKIVFMIDDGLASGYTMRAGVRMVQKYRPKNVFMTVPTAPNHTIENINKDIEEIICPNVRKTNWFAVADAYKHWYDIQDSEVLNIIKKSKHYLG
;
A
#
# COMPACT_ATOMS: atom_id res chain seq x y z
N MET A 1 5.18 14.46 -22.35
CA MET A 1 3.73 14.30 -22.50
C MET A 1 3.07 14.66 -21.19
N SER A 2 2.02 15.48 -21.20
CA SER A 2 1.20 15.75 -20.01
C SER A 2 0.40 14.47 -19.72
N PHE A 3 0.51 13.94 -18.51
CA PHE A 3 -0.28 12.80 -18.08
C PHE A 3 -1.75 13.22 -17.94
N LEU A 4 -2.67 12.45 -18.52
CA LEU A 4 -4.10 12.63 -18.30
C LEU A 4 -4.49 11.97 -16.97
N PRO A 5 -5.19 12.66 -16.06
CA PRO A 5 -5.63 12.08 -14.80
C PRO A 5 -6.50 10.83 -15.02
N TYR A 6 -6.31 9.84 -14.15
CA TYR A 6 -7.15 8.64 -14.11
C TYR A 6 -8.61 9.02 -13.80
N GLU A 7 -9.56 8.35 -14.43
CA GLU A 7 -10.98 8.59 -14.18
C GLU A 7 -11.36 8.29 -12.72
N SER A 8 -10.86 7.17 -12.19
CA SER A 8 -11.06 6.74 -10.82
C SER A 8 -9.92 5.81 -10.38
N ARG A 9 -9.84 5.48 -9.08
CA ARG A 9 -8.90 4.49 -8.54
C ARG A 9 -9.07 3.10 -9.18
N TYR A 10 -10.32 2.66 -9.40
CA TYR A 10 -10.60 1.41 -10.09
C TYR A 10 -10.01 1.41 -11.52
N LYS A 11 -10.26 2.48 -12.29
CA LYS A 11 -9.70 2.62 -13.65
C LYS A 11 -8.19 2.72 -13.65
N ALA A 12 -7.59 3.34 -12.63
CA ALA A 12 -6.15 3.34 -12.46
C ALA A 12 -5.59 1.91 -12.26
N GLY A 13 -6.29 1.08 -11.49
CA GLY A 13 -5.94 -0.34 -11.33
C GLY A 13 -6.00 -1.13 -12.64
N VAL A 14 -7.03 -0.93 -13.44
CA VAL A 14 -7.14 -1.54 -14.78
C VAL A 14 -5.96 -1.13 -15.68
N ILE A 15 -5.62 0.17 -15.71
CA ILE A 15 -4.50 0.69 -16.51
C ILE A 15 -3.17 0.13 -16.00
N LEU A 16 -3.00 0.00 -14.68
CA LEU A 16 -1.82 -0.56 -14.04
C LEU A 16 -1.61 -2.04 -14.42
N ALA A 17 -2.68 -2.83 -14.47
CA ALA A 17 -2.65 -4.21 -14.93
C ALA A 17 -2.24 -4.34 -16.41
N ILE A 18 -2.85 -3.52 -17.28
CA ILE A 18 -2.50 -3.46 -18.70
C ILE A 18 -1.04 -3.02 -18.89
N TYR A 19 -0.58 -2.05 -18.11
CA TYR A 19 0.82 -1.59 -18.13
C TYR A 19 1.78 -2.71 -17.73
N LEU A 20 1.45 -3.49 -16.70
CA LEU A 20 2.22 -4.66 -16.29
C LEU A 20 2.32 -5.68 -17.43
N GLN A 21 1.18 -6.11 -18.01
CA GLN A 21 1.16 -7.08 -19.11
C GLN A 21 1.96 -6.63 -20.34
N LYS A 22 1.95 -5.33 -20.62
CA LYS A 22 2.65 -4.78 -21.80
C LYS A 22 4.16 -4.63 -21.63
N ASN A 23 4.62 -4.32 -20.43
CA ASN A 23 6.01 -3.90 -20.19
C ASN A 23 6.85 -4.93 -19.44
N TYR A 24 6.23 -5.97 -18.90
CA TYR A 24 6.89 -7.01 -18.12
C TYR A 24 6.58 -8.39 -18.67
N SER A 25 7.64 -9.12 -19.03
CA SER A 25 7.52 -10.50 -19.56
C SER A 25 7.34 -11.52 -18.42
N MET A 26 6.41 -11.28 -17.50
CA MET A 26 6.11 -12.20 -16.42
C MET A 26 4.69 -12.77 -16.56
N GLU A 27 4.58 -14.08 -16.37
CA GLU A 27 3.28 -14.72 -16.25
C GLU A 27 2.69 -14.43 -14.85
N VAL A 28 1.47 -13.92 -14.82
CA VAL A 28 0.74 -13.55 -13.59
C VAL A 28 -0.58 -14.31 -13.54
N ASN A 29 -0.75 -15.15 -12.54
CA ASN A 29 -1.98 -15.91 -12.28
C ASN A 29 -2.10 -16.27 -10.78
N ASN A 30 -3.24 -16.81 -10.35
CA ASN A 30 -3.49 -17.14 -8.94
C ASN A 30 -2.53 -18.17 -8.34
N SER A 31 -1.89 -19.02 -9.15
CA SER A 31 -0.96 -20.04 -8.64
C SER A 31 0.38 -19.41 -8.24
N ASN A 32 0.85 -18.40 -8.98
CA ASN A 32 2.18 -17.81 -8.82
C ASN A 32 2.19 -16.37 -8.27
N SER A 33 1.03 -15.72 -8.14
CA SER A 33 0.94 -14.31 -7.80
C SER A 33 -0.15 -14.02 -6.78
N ILE A 34 0.00 -12.92 -6.04
CA ILE A 34 -0.97 -12.40 -5.08
C ILE A 34 -0.83 -10.88 -4.98
N VAL A 35 -1.93 -10.19 -4.77
CA VAL A 35 -1.92 -8.75 -4.46
C VAL A 35 -2.04 -8.54 -2.96
N CYS A 36 -1.30 -7.58 -2.42
CA CYS A 36 -1.44 -7.04 -1.08
C CYS A 36 -1.86 -5.57 -1.17
N ALA A 37 -3.13 -5.29 -0.90
CA ALA A 37 -3.71 -3.96 -1.02
C ALA A 37 -3.63 -3.18 0.29
N ILE A 38 -3.16 -1.92 0.24
CA ILE A 38 -3.13 -1.03 1.40
C ILE A 38 -4.43 -0.20 1.43
N PRO A 39 -5.33 -0.43 2.41
CA PRO A 39 -6.56 0.37 2.52
C PRO A 39 -6.26 1.84 2.91
N ASN A 40 -7.06 2.83 2.49
CA ASN A 40 -8.36 2.66 1.79
C ASN A 40 -8.20 2.68 0.27
N GLY A 41 -7.48 3.64 -0.29
CA GLY A 41 -7.38 3.89 -1.73
C GLY A 41 -6.86 2.72 -2.53
N GLY A 42 -5.86 2.00 -1.98
CA GLY A 42 -5.26 0.84 -2.62
C GLY A 42 -6.24 -0.31 -2.88
N VAL A 43 -7.34 -0.42 -2.12
CA VAL A 43 -8.36 -1.46 -2.35
C VAL A 43 -9.09 -1.26 -3.68
N LEU A 44 -9.47 -0.02 -4.02
CA LEU A 44 -10.14 0.27 -5.27
C LEU A 44 -9.21 0.07 -6.48
N VAL A 45 -7.92 0.38 -6.31
CA VAL A 45 -6.90 0.09 -7.34
C VAL A 45 -6.72 -1.41 -7.48
N ALA A 46 -6.64 -2.15 -6.36
CA ALA A 46 -6.50 -3.61 -6.37
C ALA A 46 -7.71 -4.28 -7.04
N GLU A 47 -8.93 -3.83 -6.81
CA GLU A 47 -10.13 -4.32 -7.50
C GLU A 47 -9.99 -4.21 -9.02
N GLY A 48 -9.59 -3.05 -9.54
CA GLY A 48 -9.38 -2.86 -10.98
C GLY A 48 -8.25 -3.74 -11.52
N PHE A 49 -7.16 -3.85 -10.79
CA PHE A 49 -5.99 -4.66 -11.14
C PHE A 49 -6.31 -6.17 -11.13
N CYS A 50 -6.93 -6.65 -10.05
CA CYS A 50 -7.28 -8.06 -9.87
C CYS A 50 -8.38 -8.51 -10.83
N ASN A 51 -9.39 -7.67 -11.08
CA ASN A 51 -10.41 -7.97 -12.09
C ASN A 51 -9.84 -8.09 -13.51
N THR A 52 -8.76 -7.38 -13.83
CA THR A 52 -8.11 -7.41 -15.14
C THR A 52 -7.21 -8.64 -15.32
N LEU A 53 -6.52 -9.06 -14.25
CA LEU A 53 -5.55 -10.17 -14.28
C LEU A 53 -6.12 -11.49 -13.78
N ASP A 54 -7.33 -11.49 -13.25
CA ASP A 54 -8.01 -12.62 -12.58
C ASP A 54 -7.15 -13.24 -11.46
N ILE A 55 -6.62 -12.39 -10.57
CA ILE A 55 -5.82 -12.79 -9.40
C ILE A 55 -6.43 -12.29 -8.10
N ASN A 56 -6.09 -12.95 -7.00
CA ASN A 56 -6.62 -12.64 -5.69
C ASN A 56 -5.81 -11.59 -4.93
N TYR A 57 -6.43 -10.97 -3.92
CA TYR A 57 -5.75 -10.03 -3.03
C TYR A 57 -6.08 -10.23 -1.55
N LEU A 58 -5.15 -9.76 -0.73
CA LEU A 58 -5.24 -9.64 0.72
C LEU A 58 -5.14 -8.17 1.11
N LEU A 59 -5.71 -7.79 2.26
CA LEU A 59 -5.45 -6.47 2.85
C LEU A 59 -4.12 -6.50 3.63
N VAL A 60 -3.35 -5.44 3.52
CA VAL A 60 -2.22 -5.13 4.40
C VAL A 60 -2.45 -3.76 5.00
N ILE A 61 -2.92 -3.73 6.25
CA ILE A 61 -3.20 -2.48 6.93
C ILE A 61 -1.88 -1.86 7.39
N VAL A 62 -1.60 -0.67 6.91
CA VAL A 62 -0.45 0.12 7.33
C VAL A 62 -0.91 1.49 7.79
N ARG A 63 -0.41 1.96 8.92
CA ARG A 63 -0.75 3.27 9.46
C ARG A 63 0.49 4.09 9.75
N LYS A 64 0.41 5.38 9.41
CA LYS A 64 1.42 6.37 9.72
C LYS A 64 1.48 6.60 11.23
N ILE A 65 2.69 6.60 11.81
CA ILE A 65 2.92 7.00 13.19
C ILE A 65 2.97 8.52 13.23
N LYS A 66 1.90 9.13 13.74
CA LYS A 66 1.71 10.59 13.73
C LYS A 66 2.61 11.29 14.74
N ILE A 67 3.03 12.50 14.39
CA ILE A 67 3.68 13.41 15.33
C ILE A 67 2.62 14.01 16.27
N PRO A 68 2.76 13.94 17.60
CA PRO A 68 1.68 14.33 18.53
C PRO A 68 1.12 15.75 18.34
N TYR A 69 1.98 16.70 17.99
CA TYR A 69 1.61 18.11 17.77
C TYR A 69 1.38 18.47 16.30
N ASN A 70 1.55 17.51 15.38
CA ASN A 70 1.27 17.66 13.96
C ASN A 70 0.76 16.35 13.36
N PRO A 71 -0.54 16.03 13.48
CA PRO A 71 -1.10 14.74 13.06
C PRO A 71 -1.09 14.51 11.54
N GLU A 72 -0.90 15.57 10.75
CA GLU A 72 -0.72 15.46 9.29
C GLU A 72 0.65 14.87 8.93
N ALA A 73 1.67 15.14 9.75
CA ALA A 73 3.00 14.59 9.58
C ALA A 73 3.18 13.27 10.36
N GLY A 74 4.07 12.41 9.86
CA GLY A 74 4.42 11.15 10.54
C GLY A 74 5.90 10.87 10.51
N PHE A 75 6.41 10.30 11.60
CA PHE A 75 7.81 9.91 11.73
C PHE A 75 8.08 8.42 11.48
N GLY A 76 7.08 7.70 10.99
CA GLY A 76 7.19 6.28 10.66
C GLY A 76 5.87 5.67 10.23
N SER A 77 5.85 4.35 10.10
CA SER A 77 4.66 3.56 9.79
C SER A 77 4.70 2.20 10.49
N ILE A 78 3.55 1.65 10.82
CA ILE A 78 3.37 0.31 11.39
C ILE A 78 2.48 -0.48 10.44
N ALA A 79 2.87 -1.72 10.14
CA ALA A 79 2.08 -2.66 9.36
C ALA A 79 1.27 -3.62 10.26
N THR A 80 0.36 -4.39 9.64
CA THR A 80 -0.60 -5.30 10.30
C THR A 80 0.03 -6.24 11.34
N ASP A 81 1.22 -6.77 11.05
CA ASP A 81 1.94 -7.72 11.92
C ASP A 81 2.77 -7.04 13.03
N GLY A 82 2.66 -5.72 13.16
CA GLY A 82 3.47 -4.91 14.08
C GLY A 82 4.83 -4.50 13.55
N THR A 83 5.17 -4.77 12.27
CA THR A 83 6.40 -4.27 11.65
C THR A 83 6.44 -2.76 11.68
N ILE A 84 7.50 -2.19 12.29
CA ILE A 84 7.70 -0.74 12.42
C ILE A 84 8.82 -0.28 11.49
N LEU A 85 8.56 0.77 10.73
CA LEU A 85 9.56 1.52 9.97
C LEU A 85 9.59 2.97 10.45
N LEU A 86 10.72 3.41 11.02
CA LEU A 86 10.90 4.77 11.52
C LEU A 86 11.74 5.61 10.56
N ASN A 87 11.40 6.87 10.41
CA ASN A 87 12.23 7.89 9.80
C ASN A 87 13.21 8.45 10.86
N LYS A 88 14.39 7.82 10.99
CA LYS A 88 15.39 8.18 12.00
C LYS A 88 15.89 9.62 11.85
N GLN A 89 16.03 10.13 10.61
CA GLN A 89 16.45 11.50 10.35
C GLN A 89 15.40 12.50 10.86
N LEU A 90 14.13 12.27 10.56
CA LEU A 90 13.05 13.11 11.05
C LEU A 90 12.97 13.04 12.58
N LEU A 91 13.02 11.85 13.18
CA LEU A 91 12.99 11.69 14.64
C LEU A 91 14.09 12.48 15.34
N SER A 92 15.31 12.46 14.81
CA SER A 92 16.42 13.23 15.40
C SER A 92 16.21 14.75 15.28
N SER A 93 15.49 15.22 14.23
CA SER A 93 15.23 16.65 14.00
C SER A 93 14.07 17.20 14.82
N ILE A 94 13.02 16.41 15.09
CA ILE A 94 11.82 16.87 15.81
C ILE A 94 11.91 16.78 17.33
N LYS A 95 13.02 16.25 17.87
CA LYS A 95 13.33 16.19 19.32
C LYS A 95 12.18 15.64 20.18
N LEU A 96 11.46 14.62 19.72
CA LEU A 96 10.49 13.91 20.54
C LEU A 96 11.21 13.13 21.64
N ASN A 97 10.67 13.18 22.89
CA ASN A 97 11.13 12.29 23.94
C ASN A 97 10.67 10.85 23.71
N SER A 98 11.30 9.89 24.38
CA SER A 98 11.00 8.45 24.26
C SER A 98 9.52 8.13 24.53
N ASP A 99 8.96 8.75 25.57
CA ASP A 99 7.58 8.47 26.00
C ASP A 99 6.56 8.92 24.96
N ALA A 100 6.78 10.08 24.32
CA ALA A 100 5.94 10.56 23.21
C ALA A 100 6.03 9.65 21.99
N VAL A 101 7.21 9.15 21.66
CA VAL A 101 7.44 8.18 20.58
C VAL A 101 6.69 6.88 20.87
N GLU A 102 6.86 6.31 22.06
CA GLU A 102 6.21 5.06 22.47
C GLU A 102 4.69 5.21 22.49
N LYS A 103 4.15 6.30 23.05
CA LYS A 103 2.72 6.60 23.05
C LYS A 103 2.14 6.66 21.62
N SER A 104 2.85 7.33 20.70
CA SER A 104 2.41 7.40 19.29
C SER A 104 2.41 6.02 18.63
N ILE A 105 3.38 5.17 18.92
CA ILE A 105 3.47 3.79 18.43
C ILE A 105 2.28 2.99 18.97
N GLU A 106 2.01 3.01 20.28
CA GLU A 106 0.90 2.26 20.86
C GLU A 106 -0.47 2.73 20.38
N THR A 107 -0.65 4.05 20.23
CA THR A 107 -1.87 4.61 19.60
C THR A 107 -2.04 4.07 18.18
N THR A 108 -0.98 4.06 17.38
CA THR A 108 -1.04 3.57 16.00
C THR A 108 -1.32 2.06 15.94
N LYS A 109 -0.75 1.28 16.84
CA LYS A 109 -1.09 -0.17 16.97
C LYS A 109 -2.55 -0.39 17.31
N ALA A 110 -3.12 0.44 18.19
CA ALA A 110 -4.56 0.38 18.52
C ALA A 110 -5.41 0.70 17.28
N GLU A 111 -5.09 1.78 16.54
CA GLU A 111 -5.79 2.12 15.29
C GLU A 111 -5.76 0.97 14.26
N ILE A 112 -4.64 0.22 14.17
CA ILE A 112 -4.54 -0.95 13.28
C ILE A 112 -5.46 -2.08 13.76
N ARG A 113 -5.45 -2.41 15.08
CA ARG A 113 -6.33 -3.44 15.65
C ARG A 113 -7.80 -3.13 15.41
N ASP A 114 -8.22 -1.88 15.66
CA ASP A 114 -9.59 -1.44 15.47
C ASP A 114 -10.03 -1.58 14.01
N ARG A 115 -9.15 -1.20 13.07
CA ARG A 115 -9.41 -1.33 11.64
C ARG A 115 -9.45 -2.79 11.18
N MET A 116 -8.57 -3.64 11.70
CA MET A 116 -8.62 -5.10 11.44
C MET A 116 -9.94 -5.70 11.92
N ASN A 117 -10.40 -5.31 13.11
CA ASN A 117 -11.70 -5.75 13.65
C ASN A 117 -12.86 -5.25 12.78
N PHE A 118 -12.81 -4.00 12.34
CA PHE A 118 -13.83 -3.42 11.47
C PHE A 118 -13.98 -4.17 10.13
N TYR A 119 -12.86 -4.59 9.53
CA TYR A 119 -12.88 -5.36 8.29
C TYR A 119 -13.10 -6.88 8.50
N ASN A 120 -13.34 -7.33 9.73
CA ASN A 120 -13.39 -8.75 10.12
C ASN A 120 -12.12 -9.53 9.75
N ALA A 121 -11.01 -8.83 9.56
CA ALA A 121 -9.72 -9.39 9.18
C ALA A 121 -8.91 -9.93 10.38
N SER A 122 -9.32 -9.66 11.62
CA SER A 122 -8.53 -9.93 12.82
C SER A 122 -8.37 -11.41 13.16
N ARG A 123 -9.33 -12.25 12.78
CA ARG A 123 -9.37 -13.66 13.25
C ARG A 123 -8.46 -14.60 12.49
N ASN A 124 -8.06 -14.28 11.26
CA ASN A 124 -7.33 -15.22 10.40
C ASN A 124 -6.27 -14.59 9.49
N GLN A 125 -6.02 -13.29 9.58
CA GLN A 125 -5.20 -12.56 8.62
C GLN A 125 -3.76 -13.08 8.54
N ASP A 126 -3.14 -13.38 9.68
CA ASP A 126 -1.78 -13.94 9.71
C ASP A 126 -1.71 -15.32 9.03
N ASN A 127 -2.72 -16.16 9.22
CA ASN A 127 -2.81 -17.44 8.52
C ASN A 127 -2.99 -17.26 7.01
N LEU A 128 -3.78 -16.27 6.57
CA LEU A 128 -3.94 -15.97 5.15
C LEU A 128 -2.62 -15.55 4.52
N TYR A 129 -1.79 -14.74 5.21
CA TYR A 129 -0.46 -14.39 4.73
C TYR A 129 0.45 -15.61 4.65
N LYS A 130 0.47 -16.47 5.70
CA LYS A 130 1.27 -17.70 5.76
C LYS A 130 0.94 -18.71 4.65
N ILE A 131 -0.32 -18.75 4.22
CA ILE A 131 -0.78 -19.71 3.18
C ILE A 131 -0.57 -19.13 1.79
N ASN A 132 -0.82 -17.81 1.59
CA ASN A 132 -0.95 -17.26 0.25
C ASN A 132 0.29 -16.52 -0.26
N ILE A 133 1.24 -16.13 0.59
CA ILE A 133 2.41 -15.33 0.17
C ILE A 133 3.63 -16.16 -0.18
N PRO A 134 3.96 -17.27 0.55
CA PRO A 134 5.22 -17.98 0.32
C PRO A 134 5.43 -18.41 -1.13
N GLY A 135 6.59 -18.08 -1.68
CA GLY A 135 7.00 -18.45 -3.03
C GLY A 135 6.28 -17.73 -4.17
N LYS A 136 5.34 -16.83 -3.88
CA LYS A 136 4.60 -16.07 -4.90
C LYS A 136 5.25 -14.72 -5.22
N ILE A 137 4.93 -14.21 -6.40
CA ILE A 137 5.13 -12.81 -6.76
C ILE A 137 4.06 -11.99 -6.04
N VAL A 138 4.48 -11.00 -5.25
CA VAL A 138 3.57 -10.11 -4.51
C VAL A 138 3.56 -8.73 -5.13
N PHE A 139 2.36 -8.25 -5.49
CA PHE A 139 2.13 -6.87 -5.90
C PHE A 139 1.56 -6.10 -4.71
N MET A 140 2.40 -5.25 -4.10
CA MET A 140 1.96 -4.31 -3.05
C MET A 140 1.29 -3.11 -3.70
N ILE A 141 -0.02 -2.94 -3.51
CA ILE A 141 -0.82 -1.91 -4.20
C ILE A 141 -1.31 -0.83 -3.24
N ASP A 142 -1.15 0.43 -3.67
CA ASP A 142 -1.79 1.61 -3.09
C ASP A 142 -2.26 2.55 -4.22
N ASP A 143 -3.04 3.61 -3.91
CA ASP A 143 -3.55 4.56 -4.91
C ASP A 143 -2.50 5.58 -5.37
N GLY A 144 -1.38 5.67 -4.70
CA GLY A 144 -0.21 6.46 -5.08
C GLY A 144 0.87 6.41 -4.02
N LEU A 145 2.04 6.85 -4.41
CA LEU A 145 3.21 6.81 -3.55
C LEU A 145 3.69 8.24 -3.29
N ALA A 146 3.42 8.80 -2.10
CA ALA A 146 3.93 10.11 -1.72
C ALA A 146 5.36 10.00 -1.14
N SER A 147 5.51 9.78 0.17
CA SER A 147 6.82 9.61 0.82
C SER A 147 7.34 8.17 0.78
N GLY A 148 6.47 7.21 0.51
CA GLY A 148 6.78 5.79 0.44
C GLY A 148 6.93 5.06 1.78
N TYR A 149 6.87 5.73 2.93
CA TYR A 149 7.04 5.05 4.23
C TYR A 149 5.97 3.99 4.51
N THR A 150 4.71 4.27 4.15
CA THR A 150 3.60 3.31 4.28
C THR A 150 3.85 2.07 3.44
N MET A 151 4.15 2.25 2.17
CA MET A 151 4.43 1.15 1.24
C MET A 151 5.63 0.32 1.70
N ARG A 152 6.75 0.97 2.10
CA ARG A 152 7.95 0.29 2.59
C ARG A 152 7.70 -0.54 3.86
N ALA A 153 6.86 -0.06 4.78
CA ALA A 153 6.49 -0.83 5.97
C ALA A 153 5.70 -2.09 5.60
N GLY A 154 4.75 -1.97 4.66
CA GLY A 154 4.01 -3.11 4.12
C GLY A 154 4.92 -4.12 3.41
N VAL A 155 5.85 -3.67 2.58
CA VAL A 155 6.83 -4.53 1.91
C VAL A 155 7.70 -5.29 2.92
N ARG A 156 8.24 -4.60 3.95
CA ARG A 156 9.02 -5.26 5.02
C ARG A 156 8.22 -6.32 5.77
N MET A 157 6.94 -6.07 6.00
CA MET A 157 6.05 -7.06 6.59
C MET A 157 5.92 -8.28 5.67
N VAL A 158 5.56 -8.07 4.40
CA VAL A 158 5.32 -9.14 3.42
C VAL A 158 6.58 -10.00 3.21
N GLN A 159 7.76 -9.40 3.18
CA GLN A 159 9.04 -10.12 3.04
C GLN A 159 9.27 -11.19 4.12
N LYS A 160 8.70 -11.04 5.32
CA LYS A 160 8.79 -12.06 6.39
C LYS A 160 8.09 -13.37 6.02
N TYR A 161 7.12 -13.33 5.11
CA TYR A 161 6.38 -14.50 4.62
C TYR A 161 7.04 -15.18 3.41
N ARG A 162 8.30 -14.81 3.09
CA ARG A 162 9.13 -15.44 2.06
C ARG A 162 8.48 -15.48 0.67
N PRO A 163 8.04 -14.33 0.14
CA PRO A 163 7.60 -14.24 -1.26
C PRO A 163 8.77 -14.56 -2.19
N LYS A 164 8.48 -14.92 -3.46
CA LYS A 164 9.48 -15.03 -4.51
C LYS A 164 10.05 -13.66 -4.88
N ASN A 165 9.18 -12.70 -5.11
CA ASN A 165 9.50 -11.29 -5.40
C ASN A 165 8.42 -10.38 -4.80
N VAL A 166 8.76 -9.12 -4.51
CA VAL A 166 7.80 -8.09 -4.09
C VAL A 166 7.96 -6.86 -4.96
N PHE A 167 6.87 -6.48 -5.65
CA PHE A 167 6.81 -5.28 -6.47
C PHE A 167 5.96 -4.22 -5.77
N MET A 168 6.49 -3.01 -5.60
CA MET A 168 5.65 -1.85 -5.29
C MET A 168 4.91 -1.44 -6.55
N THR A 169 3.59 -1.46 -6.51
CA THR A 169 2.76 -1.33 -7.69
C THR A 169 1.73 -0.23 -7.48
N VAL A 170 1.99 0.95 -8.06
CA VAL A 170 1.17 2.15 -7.83
C VAL A 170 0.88 2.88 -9.13
N PRO A 171 -0.32 3.49 -9.28
CA PRO A 171 -0.64 4.26 -10.47
C PRO A 171 0.24 5.49 -10.67
N THR A 172 0.67 6.13 -9.56
CA THR A 172 1.40 7.41 -9.62
C THR A 172 2.38 7.57 -8.46
N ALA A 173 3.51 8.19 -8.74
CA ALA A 173 4.53 8.55 -7.75
C ALA A 173 5.41 9.71 -8.24
N PRO A 174 5.99 10.53 -7.35
CA PRO A 174 6.99 11.50 -7.75
C PRO A 174 8.35 10.83 -7.96
N ASN A 175 9.10 11.31 -8.94
CA ASN A 175 10.38 10.74 -9.36
C ASN A 175 11.39 10.61 -8.19
N HIS A 176 11.50 11.65 -7.36
CA HIS A 176 12.41 11.63 -6.22
C HIS A 176 12.11 10.53 -5.19
N THR A 177 10.82 10.18 -5.02
CA THR A 177 10.43 9.08 -4.12
C THR A 177 10.84 7.74 -4.71
N ILE A 178 10.64 7.53 -6.02
CA ILE A 178 11.08 6.31 -6.71
C ILE A 178 12.61 6.14 -6.59
N GLU A 179 13.38 7.19 -6.89
CA GLU A 179 14.85 7.18 -6.78
C GLU A 179 15.34 6.86 -5.36
N ASN A 180 14.65 7.39 -4.32
CA ASN A 180 15.00 7.12 -2.93
C ASN A 180 14.66 5.71 -2.47
N ILE A 181 13.61 5.10 -3.03
CA ILE A 181 13.14 3.76 -2.65
C ILE A 181 13.92 2.66 -3.39
N ASN A 182 14.30 2.86 -4.65
CA ASN A 182 15.04 1.88 -5.46
C ASN A 182 16.36 1.39 -4.83
N LYS A 183 16.84 2.04 -3.78
CA LYS A 183 18.02 1.59 -3.02
C LYS A 183 17.75 0.39 -2.11
N ASP A 184 16.48 0.14 -1.78
CA ASP A 184 16.09 -0.84 -0.75
C ASP A 184 15.17 -1.96 -1.27
N ILE A 185 14.67 -1.90 -2.53
CA ILE A 185 13.58 -2.74 -3.04
C ILE A 185 13.83 -3.11 -4.51
N GLU A 186 13.44 -4.33 -4.88
CA GLU A 186 13.77 -4.93 -6.16
C GLU A 186 13.14 -4.20 -7.37
N GLU A 187 11.88 -3.74 -7.28
CA GLU A 187 11.25 -3.03 -8.42
C GLU A 187 9.98 -2.26 -8.06
N ILE A 188 9.79 -1.11 -8.73
CA ILE A 188 8.58 -0.28 -8.62
C ILE A 188 7.88 -0.25 -9.98
N ILE A 189 6.64 -0.70 -10.02
CA ILE A 189 5.78 -0.62 -11.20
C ILE A 189 4.93 0.64 -11.06
N CYS A 190 5.25 1.68 -11.84
CA CYS A 190 4.55 2.96 -11.79
C CYS A 190 4.44 3.57 -13.20
N PRO A 191 3.26 3.54 -13.84
CA PRO A 191 3.09 4.12 -15.18
C PRO A 191 3.15 5.65 -15.20
N ASN A 192 2.77 6.34 -14.11
CA ASN A 192 2.76 7.79 -14.05
C ASN A 192 3.80 8.32 -13.06
N VAL A 193 5.05 8.38 -13.49
CA VAL A 193 6.15 9.00 -12.73
C VAL A 193 6.13 10.50 -12.95
N ARG A 194 5.88 11.28 -11.88
CA ARG A 194 5.74 12.73 -11.91
C ARG A 194 7.07 13.43 -11.62
N LYS A 195 7.54 14.24 -12.56
CA LYS A 195 8.69 15.14 -12.39
C LYS A 195 8.17 16.50 -11.90
N THR A 196 7.87 16.60 -10.61
CA THR A 196 7.36 17.81 -9.98
C THR A 196 7.89 17.97 -8.57
N ASN A 197 8.07 19.21 -8.11
CA ASN A 197 8.46 19.52 -6.74
C ASN A 197 7.26 19.44 -5.77
N TRP A 198 6.05 19.59 -6.28
CA TRP A 198 4.81 19.46 -5.53
C TRP A 198 4.02 18.27 -6.05
N PHE A 199 3.71 17.35 -5.16
CA PHE A 199 3.00 16.12 -5.51
C PHE A 199 1.92 15.81 -4.47
N ALA A 200 0.69 15.68 -4.94
CA ALA A 200 -0.38 15.05 -4.21
C ALA A 200 -0.91 13.86 -5.02
N VAL A 201 -1.21 12.75 -4.36
CA VAL A 201 -1.80 11.57 -5.01
C VAL A 201 -3.12 11.94 -5.68
N ALA A 202 -3.89 12.85 -5.06
CA ALA A 202 -5.16 13.37 -5.56
C ALA A 202 -5.07 13.95 -6.99
N ASP A 203 -3.96 14.61 -7.33
CA ASP A 203 -3.77 15.25 -8.64
C ASP A 203 -3.68 14.25 -9.81
N ALA A 204 -3.55 12.96 -9.51
CA ALA A 204 -3.55 11.91 -10.51
C ALA A 204 -4.97 11.43 -10.88
N TYR A 205 -6.01 11.92 -10.21
CA TYR A 205 -7.38 11.44 -10.36
C TYR A 205 -8.35 12.58 -10.69
N LYS A 206 -9.27 12.34 -11.64
CA LYS A 206 -10.33 13.30 -11.96
C LYS A 206 -11.38 13.43 -10.84
N HIS A 207 -11.74 12.28 -10.26
CA HIS A 207 -12.73 12.18 -9.19
C HIS A 207 -12.05 11.69 -7.92
N TRP A 208 -11.43 12.62 -7.18
CA TRP A 208 -10.83 12.34 -5.89
C TRP A 208 -11.82 12.60 -4.75
N TYR A 209 -11.86 11.67 -3.80
CA TYR A 209 -12.57 11.80 -2.54
C TYR A 209 -11.93 10.89 -1.49
N ASP A 210 -12.18 11.19 -0.22
CA ASP A 210 -11.69 10.38 0.90
C ASP A 210 -12.57 9.16 1.10
N ILE A 211 -12.03 7.99 0.81
CA ILE A 211 -12.74 6.71 0.91
C ILE A 211 -12.93 6.35 2.37
N GLN A 212 -14.18 6.10 2.75
CA GLN A 212 -14.53 5.69 4.10
C GLN A 212 -14.29 4.19 4.32
N ASP A 213 -14.01 3.78 5.58
CA ASP A 213 -13.83 2.36 5.93
C ASP A 213 -15.06 1.51 5.61
N SER A 214 -16.26 2.07 5.75
CA SER A 214 -17.52 1.41 5.38
C SER A 214 -17.63 1.11 3.88
N GLU A 215 -17.09 1.99 3.03
CA GLU A 215 -17.03 1.77 1.58
C GLU A 215 -16.07 0.62 1.25
N VAL A 216 -14.88 0.61 1.86
CA VAL A 216 -13.92 -0.51 1.71
C VAL A 216 -14.57 -1.82 2.15
N LEU A 217 -15.25 -1.84 3.31
CA LEU A 217 -15.95 -3.03 3.80
C LEU A 217 -17.01 -3.54 2.81
N ASN A 218 -17.76 -2.64 2.19
CA ASN A 218 -18.74 -2.99 1.17
C ASN A 218 -18.10 -3.56 -0.11
N ILE A 219 -16.94 -3.04 -0.50
CA ILE A 219 -16.19 -3.53 -1.66
C ILE A 219 -15.67 -4.94 -1.40
N ILE A 220 -14.96 -5.17 -0.30
CA ILE A 220 -14.37 -6.48 0.01
C ILE A 220 -15.44 -7.57 0.19
N LYS A 221 -16.60 -7.25 0.77
CA LYS A 221 -17.74 -8.18 0.89
C LYS A 221 -18.32 -8.63 -0.44
N LYS A 222 -18.19 -7.82 -1.50
CA LYS A 222 -18.71 -8.11 -2.83
C LYS A 222 -17.64 -8.61 -3.79
N SER A 223 -16.38 -8.47 -3.43
CA SER A 223 -15.25 -8.85 -4.27
C SER A 223 -15.16 -10.36 -4.42
N LYS A 224 -14.98 -10.82 -5.66
CA LYS A 224 -14.65 -12.22 -5.95
C LYS A 224 -13.17 -12.54 -5.80
N HIS A 225 -12.33 -11.51 -5.60
CA HIS A 225 -10.89 -11.64 -5.54
C HIS A 225 -10.31 -11.47 -4.13
N TYR A 226 -11.11 -10.97 -3.19
CA TYR A 226 -10.67 -10.80 -1.80
C TYR A 226 -10.61 -12.13 -1.07
N LEU A 227 -9.46 -12.42 -0.41
CA LEU A 227 -9.23 -13.62 0.39
C LEU A 227 -9.28 -13.27 1.89
N GLY A 228 -10.48 -13.02 2.42
CA GLY A 228 -10.62 -12.72 3.86
C GLY A 228 -12.06 -12.74 4.35
#